data_7713f6ff5593403b46afeb27d7e6340c
#
_entry.id   7713f6ff5593403b46afeb27d7e6340c
#
_cell.length_a   1.000
_cell.length_b   1.000
_cell.length_c   1.000
_cell.angle_alpha   90.00
_cell.angle_beta   90.00
_cell.angle_gamma   90.00
#
_symmetry.space_group_name_H-M   'P 1'
#
loop_
_entity.id
_entity.type
_entity.pdbx_description
1 polymer ?
#
loop_
_entity_poly.entity_id
_entity_poly.type
_entity_poly.pdbx_seq_one_letter_code
_entity_poly.pdbx_strand_id
1 'polypeptide(L)'
;MSETSSSRPPRDLSQLRTELASKDTEIVKLLADRMRLIRDVAEYKAEKGLPSFDREREGELLDVLLQRAHDRGLPGDVVRDVFTALFEASRLDQRRFLQTRADKYKIGIIGGTAGMGAFMANVFRQSGFEVEAMGLDFGRSAEEVAASNEIVILSVPIASTVEVARRVGPKLRPGACLMDITSIKRAPLAAMIESTSEEVEVVGTHPMFGPHGIDFDRQKVVLCRGRGDLWYARIKKLYEAFGAEVVEATAEEHDLQMAVIQVLVHEKTMVLGSVLERLKADLARSLQFASPIYRTELAMIGRMFSQHAELYADILTANDDATRLSSLFEQEAGHFARAVAMHDRAAVVKRFQQVAEYMKEFASWARKQSDAILVELVRRG
;
A
#
# COMPACT_ATOMS: atom_id res chain seq x y z
N MET A 1 -49.02 44.99 -11.73
CA MET A 1 -47.68 45.45 -12.16
C MET A 1 -46.85 44.17 -12.30
N SER A 2 -46.68 43.75 -13.54
CA SER A 2 -46.01 42.51 -13.94
C SER A 2 -44.48 42.71 -13.86
N GLU A 3 -43.80 41.90 -13.05
CA GLU A 3 -42.34 41.84 -13.05
C GLU A 3 -41.85 41.18 -14.32
N THR A 4 -41.16 41.97 -15.13
CA THR A 4 -40.47 41.50 -16.34
C THR A 4 -39.32 40.65 -15.97
N SER A 5 -39.47 39.33 -16.13
CA SER A 5 -38.39 38.36 -16.18
C SER A 5 -37.42 38.74 -17.29
N SER A 6 -36.26 39.26 -16.96
CA SER A 6 -35.16 39.53 -17.88
C SER A 6 -34.58 38.18 -18.32
N SER A 7 -35.14 37.59 -19.37
CA SER A 7 -34.54 36.44 -20.03
C SER A 7 -33.29 36.88 -20.78
N ARG A 8 -32.11 36.47 -20.33
CA ARG A 8 -30.89 36.57 -21.13
C ARG A 8 -31.13 35.92 -22.52
N PRO A 9 -30.70 36.58 -23.62
CA PRO A 9 -30.82 35.95 -24.93
C PRO A 9 -30.11 34.58 -24.94
N PRO A 10 -30.65 33.58 -25.66
CA PRO A 10 -30.03 32.25 -25.73
C PRO A 10 -28.62 32.39 -26.31
N ARG A 11 -27.61 32.03 -25.52
CA ARG A 11 -26.22 32.03 -25.96
C ARG A 11 -26.02 30.90 -26.98
N ASP A 12 -25.29 31.16 -28.04
CA ASP A 12 -24.90 30.13 -29.00
C ASP A 12 -23.94 29.12 -28.34
N LEU A 13 -24.12 27.84 -28.67
CA LEU A 13 -23.32 26.73 -28.14
C LEU A 13 -21.81 26.92 -28.40
N SER A 14 -21.45 27.52 -29.54
CA SER A 14 -20.05 27.80 -29.88
C SER A 14 -19.43 28.85 -28.91
N GLN A 15 -20.19 29.88 -28.57
CA GLN A 15 -19.78 30.92 -27.63
C GLN A 15 -19.59 30.31 -26.21
N LEU A 16 -20.55 29.49 -25.77
CA LEU A 16 -20.46 28.80 -24.47
C LEU A 16 -19.22 27.87 -24.38
N ARG A 17 -18.92 27.15 -25.45
CA ARG A 17 -17.72 26.30 -25.53
C ARG A 17 -16.43 27.13 -25.49
N THR A 18 -16.39 28.28 -26.14
CA THR A 18 -15.25 29.19 -26.13
C THR A 18 -15.04 29.79 -24.71
N GLU A 19 -16.11 30.22 -24.07
CA GLU A 19 -16.03 30.72 -22.69
C GLU A 19 -15.56 29.60 -21.72
N LEU A 20 -16.05 28.37 -21.88
CA LEU A 20 -15.63 27.23 -21.08
C LEU A 20 -14.14 26.92 -21.27
N ALA A 21 -13.67 26.84 -22.51
CA ALA A 21 -12.24 26.61 -22.82
C ALA A 21 -11.33 27.74 -22.25
N SER A 22 -11.81 28.99 -22.21
CA SER A 22 -11.09 30.07 -21.54
C SER A 22 -10.99 29.84 -20.04
N LYS A 23 -12.06 29.36 -19.39
CA LYS A 23 -12.03 29.00 -17.96
C LYS A 23 -11.11 27.83 -17.67
N ASP A 24 -11.10 26.81 -18.51
CA ASP A 24 -10.18 25.67 -18.40
C ASP A 24 -8.71 26.14 -18.47
N THR A 25 -8.42 27.09 -19.36
CA THR A 25 -7.09 27.71 -19.48
C THR A 25 -6.69 28.49 -18.22
N GLU A 26 -7.63 29.21 -17.62
CA GLU A 26 -7.40 29.90 -16.33
C GLU A 26 -7.11 28.90 -15.21
N ILE A 27 -7.85 27.80 -15.16
CA ILE A 27 -7.61 26.70 -14.19
C ILE A 27 -6.21 26.14 -14.35
N VAL A 28 -5.78 25.81 -15.56
CA VAL A 28 -4.42 25.30 -15.83
C VAL A 28 -3.35 26.29 -15.36
N LYS A 29 -3.54 27.58 -15.60
CA LYS A 29 -2.61 28.63 -15.11
C LYS A 29 -2.54 28.65 -13.60
N LEU A 30 -3.68 28.64 -12.90
CA LEU A 30 -3.74 28.65 -11.44
C LEU A 30 -3.10 27.37 -10.84
N LEU A 31 -3.27 26.22 -11.50
CA LEU A 31 -2.61 24.98 -11.11
C LEU A 31 -1.09 25.08 -11.22
N ALA A 32 -0.58 25.63 -12.33
CA ALA A 32 0.86 25.83 -12.52
C ALA A 32 1.44 26.79 -11.47
N ASP A 33 0.74 27.89 -11.17
CA ASP A 33 1.14 28.84 -10.13
C ASP A 33 1.16 28.19 -8.76
N ARG A 34 0.14 27.39 -8.43
CA ARG A 34 0.07 26.65 -7.18
C ARG A 34 1.21 25.64 -7.05
N MET A 35 1.55 24.91 -8.10
CA MET A 35 2.64 23.94 -8.08
C MET A 35 4.01 24.61 -7.85
N ARG A 36 4.23 25.83 -8.34
CA ARG A 36 5.44 26.60 -8.01
C ARG A 36 5.53 26.93 -6.52
N LEU A 37 4.45 27.47 -5.95
CA LEU A 37 4.40 27.77 -4.50
C LEU A 37 4.59 26.51 -3.62
N ILE A 38 4.12 25.37 -4.08
CA ILE A 38 4.31 24.09 -3.38
C ILE A 38 5.80 23.71 -3.30
N ARG A 39 6.59 23.97 -4.34
CA ARG A 39 8.05 23.75 -4.33
C ARG A 39 8.76 24.72 -3.38
N ASP A 40 8.36 26.00 -3.35
CA ASP A 40 8.90 26.97 -2.40
C ASP A 40 8.60 26.57 -0.94
N VAL A 41 7.40 26.05 -0.68
CA VAL A 41 7.04 25.49 0.63
C VAL A 41 7.88 24.24 0.97
N ALA A 42 8.14 23.37 0.00
CA ALA A 42 8.97 22.18 0.20
C ALA A 42 10.41 22.55 0.56
N GLU A 43 10.97 23.55 -0.14
CA GLU A 43 12.32 24.08 0.13
C GLU A 43 12.42 24.66 1.55
N TYR A 44 11.49 25.51 1.93
CA TYR A 44 11.43 26.10 3.27
C TYR A 44 11.32 25.02 4.37
N LYS A 45 10.45 24.02 4.18
CA LYS A 45 10.30 22.94 5.13
C LYS A 45 11.58 22.11 5.28
N ALA A 46 12.27 21.82 4.16
CA ALA A 46 13.52 21.08 4.18
C ALA A 46 14.62 21.84 4.93
N GLU A 47 14.75 23.16 4.70
CA GLU A 47 15.72 24.01 5.41
C GLU A 47 15.47 24.06 6.93
N LYS A 48 14.21 23.99 7.34
CA LYS A 48 13.81 24.06 8.76
C LYS A 48 13.68 22.67 9.42
N GLY A 49 13.92 21.58 8.70
CA GLY A 49 13.76 20.21 9.22
C GLY A 49 12.29 19.86 9.57
N LEU A 50 11.33 20.55 8.93
CA LEU A 50 9.90 20.31 9.15
C LEU A 50 9.41 19.14 8.30
N PRO A 51 8.38 18.38 8.76
CA PRO A 51 7.79 17.30 7.99
C PRO A 51 7.31 17.79 6.63
N SER A 52 7.60 17.06 5.56
CA SER A 52 7.12 17.38 4.22
C SER A 52 5.59 17.32 4.13
N PHE A 53 4.97 16.42 4.87
CA PHE A 53 3.53 16.20 4.93
C PHE A 53 2.93 16.66 6.24
N ASP A 54 1.78 17.33 6.16
CA ASP A 54 1.00 17.84 7.29
C ASP A 54 -0.49 17.53 7.02
N ARG A 55 -0.94 16.39 7.55
CA ARG A 55 -2.31 15.87 7.35
C ARG A 55 -3.37 16.79 7.98
N GLU A 56 -3.08 17.31 9.14
CA GLU A 56 -4.01 18.18 9.88
C GLU A 56 -4.25 19.46 9.08
N ARG A 57 -3.18 20.05 8.56
CA ARG A 57 -3.26 21.26 7.72
C ARG A 57 -4.00 21.03 6.39
N GLU A 58 -3.84 19.86 5.75
CA GLU A 58 -4.63 19.54 4.56
C GLU A 58 -6.12 19.38 4.88
N GLY A 59 -6.45 18.79 6.04
CA GLY A 59 -7.83 18.66 6.52
C GLY A 59 -8.47 20.03 6.75
N GLU A 60 -7.82 20.90 7.53
CA GLU A 60 -8.29 22.28 7.78
C GLU A 60 -8.52 23.06 6.48
N LEU A 61 -7.57 22.95 5.55
CA LEU A 61 -7.68 23.62 4.26
C LEU A 61 -8.87 23.10 3.46
N LEU A 62 -9.10 21.80 3.45
CA LEU A 62 -10.24 21.20 2.76
C LEU A 62 -11.57 21.71 3.35
N ASP A 63 -11.69 21.78 4.66
CA ASP A 63 -12.90 22.29 5.32
C ASP A 63 -13.19 23.75 4.95
N VAL A 64 -12.17 24.60 4.92
CA VAL A 64 -12.29 26.00 4.45
C VAL A 64 -12.74 26.06 3.00
N LEU A 65 -12.20 25.16 2.14
CA LEU A 65 -12.56 25.13 0.71
C LEU A 65 -13.99 24.67 0.50
N LEU A 66 -14.45 23.68 1.26
CA LEU A 66 -15.83 23.21 1.22
C LEU A 66 -16.83 24.30 1.64
N GLN A 67 -16.50 25.08 2.67
CA GLN A 67 -17.33 26.24 3.06
C GLN A 67 -17.40 27.27 1.93
N ARG A 68 -16.26 27.61 1.31
CA ARG A 68 -16.22 28.56 0.18
C ARG A 68 -16.96 28.06 -1.06
N ALA A 69 -16.98 26.72 -1.27
CA ALA A 69 -17.76 26.09 -2.33
C ALA A 69 -19.25 26.26 -2.09
N HIS A 70 -19.70 25.98 -0.87
CA HIS A 70 -21.09 26.18 -0.45
C HIS A 70 -21.54 27.63 -0.69
N ASP A 71 -20.75 28.61 -0.27
CA ASP A 71 -21.05 30.05 -0.44
C ASP A 71 -21.19 30.47 -1.93
N ARG A 72 -20.66 29.65 -2.86
CA ARG A 72 -20.71 29.86 -4.32
C ARG A 72 -21.67 28.94 -5.06
N GLY A 73 -22.43 28.14 -4.33
CA GLY A 73 -23.36 27.16 -4.90
C GLY A 73 -22.68 26.01 -5.66
N LEU A 74 -21.42 25.68 -5.31
CA LEU A 74 -20.71 24.54 -5.89
C LEU A 74 -20.98 23.28 -5.04
N PRO A 75 -21.24 22.11 -5.67
CA PRO A 75 -21.35 20.85 -4.96
C PRO A 75 -20.05 20.52 -4.19
N GLY A 76 -20.16 20.19 -2.92
CA GLY A 76 -19.01 19.94 -2.05
C GLY A 76 -18.22 18.69 -2.45
N ASP A 77 -18.85 17.68 -3.03
CA ASP A 77 -18.23 16.47 -3.57
C ASP A 77 -17.28 16.80 -4.73
N VAL A 78 -17.69 17.66 -5.66
CA VAL A 78 -16.82 18.12 -6.77
C VAL A 78 -15.56 18.81 -6.23
N VAL A 79 -15.71 19.71 -5.25
CA VAL A 79 -14.57 20.42 -4.66
C VAL A 79 -13.68 19.47 -3.89
N ARG A 80 -14.24 18.51 -3.15
CA ARG A 80 -13.48 17.47 -2.43
C ARG A 80 -12.64 16.65 -3.38
N ASP A 81 -13.21 16.14 -4.47
CA ASP A 81 -12.52 15.27 -5.44
C ASP A 81 -11.38 16.01 -6.13
N VAL A 82 -11.63 17.24 -6.59
CA VAL A 82 -10.60 18.07 -7.24
C VAL A 82 -9.46 18.39 -6.28
N PHE A 83 -9.74 18.84 -5.05
CA PHE A 83 -8.67 19.20 -4.12
C PHE A 83 -7.94 18.00 -3.52
N THR A 84 -8.59 16.86 -3.37
CA THR A 84 -7.90 15.60 -3.01
C THR A 84 -6.86 15.24 -4.06
N ALA A 85 -7.23 15.25 -5.34
CA ALA A 85 -6.29 15.00 -6.43
C ALA A 85 -5.15 16.03 -6.49
N LEU A 86 -5.45 17.31 -6.23
CA LEU A 86 -4.44 18.38 -6.16
C LEU A 86 -3.48 18.22 -4.99
N PHE A 87 -3.94 17.77 -3.84
CA PHE A 87 -3.08 17.48 -2.69
C PHE A 87 -2.15 16.30 -2.99
N GLU A 88 -2.65 15.25 -3.63
CA GLU A 88 -1.85 14.10 -4.06
C GLU A 88 -0.75 14.51 -5.06
N ALA A 89 -1.12 15.25 -6.11
CA ALA A 89 -0.16 15.77 -7.08
C ALA A 89 0.89 16.68 -6.43
N SER A 90 0.49 17.52 -5.46
CA SER A 90 1.38 18.41 -4.72
C SER A 90 2.39 17.65 -3.86
N ARG A 91 1.95 16.62 -3.16
CA ARG A 91 2.84 15.75 -2.37
C ARG A 91 3.86 15.04 -3.24
N LEU A 92 3.42 14.53 -4.39
CA LEU A 92 4.32 13.87 -5.35
C LEU A 92 5.39 14.85 -5.89
N ASP A 93 5.01 16.08 -6.26
CA ASP A 93 5.94 17.09 -6.77
C ASP A 93 6.93 17.56 -5.68
N GLN A 94 6.46 17.82 -4.46
CA GLN A 94 7.32 18.14 -3.31
C GLN A 94 8.36 17.05 -3.07
N ARG A 95 7.95 15.78 -3.08
CA ARG A 95 8.85 14.65 -2.89
C ARG A 95 9.90 14.57 -3.98
N ARG A 96 9.51 14.65 -5.23
CA ARG A 96 10.44 14.67 -6.38
C ARG A 96 11.45 15.81 -6.25
N PHE A 97 11.01 16.99 -5.86
CA PHE A 97 11.86 18.14 -5.65
C PHE A 97 12.87 17.93 -4.51
N LEU A 98 12.45 17.41 -3.36
CA LEU A 98 13.33 17.12 -2.23
C LEU A 98 14.29 15.97 -2.52
N GLN A 99 13.87 14.96 -3.25
CA GLN A 99 14.69 13.81 -3.63
C GLN A 99 15.82 14.19 -4.61
N THR A 100 15.67 15.25 -5.41
CA THR A 100 16.77 15.73 -6.25
C THR A 100 17.95 16.29 -5.45
N ARG A 101 17.73 16.61 -4.17
CA ARG A 101 18.72 17.18 -3.23
C ARG A 101 19.27 16.18 -2.20
N ALA A 102 18.68 14.99 -2.10
CA ALA A 102 19.15 13.94 -1.18
C ALA A 102 20.40 13.25 -1.73
N ASP A 103 21.20 12.68 -0.82
CA ASP A 103 22.30 11.79 -1.19
C ASP A 103 21.78 10.68 -2.11
N LYS A 104 22.44 10.50 -3.25
CA LYS A 104 22.03 9.49 -4.23
C LYS A 104 22.92 8.28 -4.09
N TYR A 105 22.28 7.15 -3.92
CA TYR A 105 22.91 5.85 -3.79
C TYR A 105 22.71 5.05 -5.06
N LYS A 106 23.64 4.15 -5.36
CA LYS A 106 23.47 3.11 -6.36
C LYS A 106 22.68 1.96 -5.75
N ILE A 107 21.55 1.61 -6.36
CA ILE A 107 20.61 0.62 -5.86
C ILE A 107 20.56 -0.56 -6.83
N GLY A 108 20.97 -1.74 -6.37
CA GLY A 108 20.78 -3.00 -7.08
C GLY A 108 19.50 -3.70 -6.58
N ILE A 109 18.59 -4.10 -7.48
CA ILE A 109 17.39 -4.83 -7.10
C ILE A 109 17.43 -6.20 -7.79
N ILE A 110 17.68 -7.24 -7.02
CA ILE A 110 17.66 -8.62 -7.48
C ILE A 110 16.22 -9.12 -7.48
N GLY A 111 15.66 -9.44 -8.66
CA GLY A 111 14.23 -9.62 -8.88
C GLY A 111 13.50 -8.30 -9.21
N GLY A 112 14.22 -7.29 -9.70
CA GLY A 112 13.75 -5.94 -9.94
C GLY A 112 12.97 -5.71 -11.25
N THR A 113 12.67 -6.75 -12.03
CA THR A 113 11.99 -6.61 -13.34
C THR A 113 10.50 -6.95 -13.30
N ALA A 114 9.99 -7.47 -12.20
CA ALA A 114 8.59 -7.83 -12.04
C ALA A 114 8.06 -7.48 -10.64
N GLY A 115 6.74 -7.46 -10.48
CA GLY A 115 6.06 -7.32 -9.20
C GLY A 115 6.54 -6.11 -8.38
N MET A 116 6.77 -6.33 -7.09
CA MET A 116 7.18 -5.27 -6.15
C MET A 116 8.59 -4.74 -6.48
N GLY A 117 9.49 -5.58 -6.96
CA GLY A 117 10.84 -5.15 -7.37
C GLY A 117 10.80 -4.14 -8.52
N ALA A 118 9.97 -4.38 -9.54
CA ALA A 118 9.78 -3.44 -10.65
C ALA A 118 9.11 -2.14 -10.19
N PHE A 119 8.12 -2.23 -9.30
CA PHE A 119 7.49 -1.06 -8.69
C PHE A 119 8.54 -0.20 -7.98
N MET A 120 9.36 -0.78 -7.10
CA MET A 120 10.41 -0.07 -6.37
C MET A 120 11.45 0.53 -7.32
N ALA A 121 11.88 -0.25 -8.33
CA ALA A 121 12.83 0.24 -9.34
C ALA A 121 12.31 1.49 -10.05
N ASN A 122 11.02 1.51 -10.40
CA ASN A 122 10.39 2.67 -11.05
C ASN A 122 10.33 3.88 -10.12
N VAL A 123 9.90 3.71 -8.87
CA VAL A 123 9.82 4.80 -7.89
C VAL A 123 11.21 5.39 -7.63
N PHE A 124 12.23 4.56 -7.41
CA PHE A 124 13.60 5.02 -7.18
C PHE A 124 14.18 5.73 -8.41
N ARG A 125 14.00 5.20 -9.63
CA ARG A 125 14.43 5.89 -10.87
C ARG A 125 13.76 7.24 -11.06
N GLN A 126 12.44 7.31 -10.87
CA GLN A 126 11.68 8.56 -10.94
C GLN A 126 12.16 9.59 -9.89
N SER A 127 12.69 9.10 -8.78
CA SER A 127 13.28 9.91 -7.72
C SER A 127 14.77 10.25 -7.96
N GLY A 128 15.32 9.86 -9.12
CA GLY A 128 16.64 10.20 -9.56
C GLY A 128 17.79 9.35 -8.99
N PHE A 129 17.48 8.18 -8.43
CA PHE A 129 18.49 7.20 -8.04
C PHE A 129 19.02 6.43 -9.28
N GLU A 130 20.28 6.02 -9.22
CA GLU A 130 20.83 5.06 -10.17
C GLU A 130 20.39 3.66 -9.77
N VAL A 131 19.53 3.03 -10.60
CA VAL A 131 18.90 1.74 -10.26
C VAL A 131 19.22 0.69 -11.28
N GLU A 132 19.88 -0.38 -10.83
CA GLU A 132 20.16 -1.59 -11.56
C GLU A 132 19.12 -2.66 -11.15
N ALA A 133 18.08 -2.83 -11.98
CA ALA A 133 17.02 -3.81 -11.73
C ALA A 133 17.30 -5.09 -12.52
N MET A 134 17.63 -6.15 -11.81
CA MET A 134 17.97 -7.45 -12.37
C MET A 134 16.74 -8.37 -12.43
N GLY A 135 16.55 -9.05 -13.57
CA GLY A 135 15.62 -10.18 -13.76
C GLY A 135 16.37 -11.42 -14.22
N LEU A 136 15.65 -12.46 -14.61
CA LEU A 136 16.24 -13.73 -15.04
C LEU A 136 17.12 -13.60 -16.30
N ASP A 137 16.75 -12.74 -17.23
CA ASP A 137 17.46 -12.51 -18.51
C ASP A 137 18.42 -11.32 -18.45
N PHE A 138 18.85 -10.92 -17.26
CA PHE A 138 19.77 -9.81 -17.08
C PHE A 138 21.20 -10.26 -17.39
N GLY A 139 21.92 -9.53 -18.22
CA GLY A 139 23.26 -9.90 -18.71
C GLY A 139 24.39 -9.91 -17.65
N ARG A 140 24.06 -9.71 -16.36
CA ARG A 140 24.96 -9.78 -15.20
C ARG A 140 24.40 -10.72 -14.14
N SER A 141 25.29 -11.32 -13.35
CA SER A 141 24.90 -12.18 -12.23
C SER A 141 24.40 -11.35 -11.02
N ALA A 142 23.66 -12.00 -10.10
CA ALA A 142 23.23 -11.37 -8.85
C ALA A 142 24.43 -10.94 -7.99
N GLU A 143 25.52 -11.70 -8.04
CA GLU A 143 26.77 -11.43 -7.35
C GLU A 143 27.46 -10.17 -7.89
N GLU A 144 27.45 -9.96 -9.20
CA GLU A 144 28.00 -8.74 -9.82
C GLU A 144 27.17 -7.51 -9.50
N VAL A 145 25.84 -7.64 -9.47
CA VAL A 145 24.94 -6.58 -9.03
C VAL A 145 25.19 -6.26 -7.55
N ALA A 146 25.35 -7.27 -6.70
CA ALA A 146 25.65 -7.06 -5.28
C ALA A 146 27.00 -6.34 -5.07
N ALA A 147 28.03 -6.69 -5.83
CA ALA A 147 29.36 -6.09 -5.71
C ALA A 147 29.43 -4.62 -6.14
N SER A 148 28.55 -4.15 -7.01
CA SER A 148 28.61 -2.82 -7.64
C SER A 148 27.69 -1.77 -7.02
N ASN A 149 26.78 -2.15 -6.12
CA ASN A 149 25.76 -1.25 -5.59
C ASN A 149 25.98 -0.95 -4.09
N GLU A 150 25.44 0.18 -3.62
CA GLU A 150 25.51 0.61 -2.21
C GLU A 150 24.36 0.04 -1.39
N ILE A 151 23.21 -0.07 -2.02
CA ILE A 151 22.02 -0.72 -1.48
C ILE A 151 21.69 -1.89 -2.40
N VAL A 152 21.57 -3.07 -1.84
CA VAL A 152 21.12 -4.27 -2.58
C VAL A 152 19.83 -4.77 -1.97
N ILE A 153 18.79 -4.84 -2.81
CA ILE A 153 17.43 -5.23 -2.42
C ILE A 153 17.12 -6.60 -3.00
N LEU A 154 16.76 -7.54 -2.13
CA LEU A 154 16.25 -8.84 -2.52
C LEU A 154 14.74 -8.78 -2.71
N SER A 155 14.31 -8.90 -3.95
CA SER A 155 12.89 -8.95 -4.37
C SER A 155 12.60 -10.24 -5.15
N VAL A 156 13.09 -11.34 -4.63
CA VAL A 156 12.90 -12.68 -5.19
C VAL A 156 11.79 -13.42 -4.45
N PRO A 157 11.26 -14.55 -4.97
CA PRO A 157 10.29 -15.38 -4.24
C PRO A 157 10.78 -15.72 -2.83
N ILE A 158 9.85 -15.82 -1.88
CA ILE A 158 10.14 -16.08 -0.45
C ILE A 158 11.02 -17.33 -0.31
N ALA A 159 10.64 -18.41 -0.99
CA ALA A 159 11.38 -19.69 -0.98
C ALA A 159 12.85 -19.56 -1.43
N SER A 160 13.17 -18.59 -2.28
CA SER A 160 14.53 -18.39 -2.81
C SER A 160 15.34 -17.36 -2.02
N THR A 161 14.74 -16.59 -1.14
CA THR A 161 15.38 -15.41 -0.53
C THR A 161 16.60 -15.79 0.31
N VAL A 162 16.51 -16.84 1.11
CA VAL A 162 17.62 -17.33 1.95
C VAL A 162 18.81 -17.79 1.10
N GLU A 163 18.56 -18.52 0.03
CA GLU A 163 19.60 -18.99 -0.90
C GLU A 163 20.28 -17.81 -1.59
N VAL A 164 19.49 -16.89 -2.12
CA VAL A 164 20.03 -15.69 -2.81
C VAL A 164 20.81 -14.82 -1.82
N ALA A 165 20.34 -14.62 -0.60
CA ALA A 165 21.08 -13.89 0.44
C ALA A 165 22.45 -14.50 0.71
N ARG A 166 22.53 -15.82 0.89
CA ARG A 166 23.80 -16.54 1.11
C ARG A 166 24.76 -16.46 -0.08
N ARG A 167 24.24 -16.39 -1.29
CA ARG A 167 25.01 -16.30 -2.51
C ARG A 167 25.58 -14.90 -2.74
N VAL A 168 24.79 -13.86 -2.50
CA VAL A 168 25.19 -12.47 -2.77
C VAL A 168 25.86 -11.78 -1.58
N GLY A 169 25.53 -12.19 -0.36
CA GLY A 169 26.06 -11.59 0.87
C GLY A 169 27.58 -11.45 0.90
N PRO A 170 28.37 -12.52 0.55
CA PRO A 170 29.83 -12.44 0.53
C PRO A 170 30.41 -11.51 -0.55
N LYS A 171 29.59 -11.01 -1.47
CA LYS A 171 30.00 -10.14 -2.59
C LYS A 171 29.77 -8.67 -2.34
N LEU A 172 29.02 -8.33 -1.29
CA LEU A 172 28.80 -6.93 -0.95
C LEU A 172 30.10 -6.26 -0.49
N ARG A 173 30.26 -5.00 -0.88
CA ARG A 173 31.38 -4.20 -0.47
C ARG A 173 31.22 -3.69 0.98
N PRO A 174 32.32 -3.42 1.68
CA PRO A 174 32.29 -2.73 2.97
C PRO A 174 31.45 -1.45 2.92
N GLY A 175 30.62 -1.20 3.91
CA GLY A 175 29.75 -0.04 4.00
C GLY A 175 28.46 -0.12 3.17
N ALA A 176 28.22 -1.21 2.43
CA ALA A 176 26.97 -1.43 1.71
C ALA A 176 25.83 -1.85 2.66
N CYS A 177 24.61 -1.81 2.14
CA CYS A 177 23.40 -2.29 2.80
C CYS A 177 22.79 -3.45 2.01
N LEU A 178 22.52 -4.57 2.68
CA LEU A 178 21.68 -5.63 2.16
C LEU A 178 20.29 -5.53 2.79
N MET A 179 19.25 -5.54 1.96
CA MET A 179 17.88 -5.53 2.43
C MET A 179 16.97 -6.46 1.60
N ASP A 180 15.87 -6.90 2.20
CA ASP A 180 14.84 -7.67 1.54
C ASP A 180 13.48 -6.97 1.60
N ILE A 181 12.52 -7.46 0.81
CA ILE A 181 11.13 -6.99 0.82
C ILE A 181 10.13 -8.14 0.96
N THR A 182 10.55 -9.27 1.50
CA THR A 182 9.71 -10.46 1.62
C THR A 182 8.64 -10.34 2.70
N SER A 183 7.64 -11.21 2.65
CA SER A 183 6.53 -11.24 3.60
C SER A 183 6.84 -11.97 4.92
N ILE A 184 8.04 -12.53 5.07
CA ILE A 184 8.57 -13.10 6.31
C ILE A 184 9.90 -12.45 6.65
N LYS A 185 10.28 -12.41 7.95
CA LYS A 185 11.51 -11.69 8.36
C LYS A 185 12.53 -12.58 9.07
N ARG A 186 12.12 -13.52 9.91
CA ARG A 186 13.07 -14.32 10.71
C ARG A 186 14.14 -14.98 9.85
N ALA A 187 13.75 -15.83 8.93
CA ALA A 187 14.70 -16.60 8.12
C ALA A 187 15.50 -15.73 7.13
N PRO A 188 14.90 -14.81 6.35
CA PRO A 188 15.64 -13.91 5.47
C PRO A 188 16.65 -13.03 6.23
N LEU A 189 16.24 -12.41 7.33
CA LEU A 189 17.09 -11.50 8.10
C LEU A 189 18.29 -12.23 8.70
N ALA A 190 18.06 -13.41 9.30
CA ALA A 190 19.13 -14.26 9.79
C ALA A 190 20.13 -14.63 8.69
N ALA A 191 19.64 -15.10 7.52
CA ALA A 191 20.50 -15.47 6.40
C ALA A 191 21.30 -14.28 5.84
N MET A 192 20.73 -13.08 5.78
CA MET A 192 21.42 -11.87 5.38
C MET A 192 22.53 -11.49 6.37
N ILE A 193 22.28 -11.59 7.68
CA ILE A 193 23.27 -11.31 8.74
C ILE A 193 24.41 -12.34 8.69
N GLU A 194 24.09 -13.62 8.60
CA GLU A 194 25.06 -14.72 8.57
C GLU A 194 25.99 -14.67 7.34
N SER A 195 25.47 -14.24 6.20
CA SER A 195 26.18 -14.29 4.92
C SER A 195 27.00 -13.04 4.60
N THR A 196 26.83 -11.97 5.34
CA THR A 196 27.53 -10.68 5.10
C THR A 196 28.63 -10.42 6.11
N SER A 197 29.70 -9.67 5.69
CA SER A 197 30.73 -9.23 6.62
C SER A 197 30.17 -8.22 7.63
N GLU A 198 30.88 -8.02 8.75
CA GLU A 198 30.52 -7.06 9.80
C GLU A 198 30.45 -5.61 9.32
N GLU A 199 31.11 -5.28 8.20
CA GLU A 199 31.13 -3.95 7.59
C GLU A 199 29.92 -3.69 6.68
N VAL A 200 29.06 -4.70 6.44
CA VAL A 200 27.81 -4.60 5.68
C VAL A 200 26.64 -4.49 6.64
N GLU A 201 25.83 -3.45 6.52
CA GLU A 201 24.62 -3.34 7.30
C GLU A 201 23.45 -4.12 6.67
N VAL A 202 22.54 -4.56 7.51
CA VAL A 202 21.40 -5.41 7.09
C VAL A 202 20.10 -4.83 7.62
N VAL A 203 19.12 -4.65 6.72
CA VAL A 203 17.80 -4.11 7.06
C VAL A 203 16.71 -4.99 6.45
N GLY A 204 15.87 -5.59 7.29
CA GLY A 204 14.66 -6.25 6.81
C GLY A 204 13.57 -5.23 6.50
N THR A 205 12.89 -5.36 5.37
CA THR A 205 11.74 -4.50 5.06
C THR A 205 10.56 -5.31 4.54
N HIS A 206 9.34 -4.80 4.73
CA HIS A 206 8.14 -5.38 4.16
C HIS A 206 7.14 -4.30 3.77
N PRO A 207 7.02 -3.92 2.50
CA PRO A 207 5.93 -3.12 1.99
C PRO A 207 4.60 -3.86 2.15
N MET A 208 3.68 -3.32 2.97
CA MET A 208 2.40 -3.95 3.29
C MET A 208 1.32 -3.72 2.23
N PHE A 209 1.73 -3.67 0.95
CA PHE A 209 0.85 -3.41 -0.19
C PHE A 209 1.40 -4.09 -1.45
N GLY A 210 0.53 -4.26 -2.46
CA GLY A 210 0.92 -4.82 -3.76
C GLY A 210 1.40 -3.75 -4.75
N PRO A 211 2.01 -4.15 -5.88
CA PRO A 211 2.63 -3.26 -6.87
C PRO A 211 1.62 -2.51 -7.75
N HIS A 212 0.41 -2.25 -7.24
CA HIS A 212 -0.67 -1.59 -7.98
C HIS A 212 -0.79 -0.09 -7.65
N GLY A 213 0.03 0.42 -6.73
CA GLY A 213 0.10 1.83 -6.38
C GLY A 213 0.96 2.64 -7.36
N ILE A 214 0.87 3.97 -7.26
CA ILE A 214 1.73 4.89 -8.02
C ILE A 214 3.04 5.12 -7.28
N ASP A 215 3.00 5.13 -5.95
CA ASP A 215 4.12 5.37 -5.04
C ASP A 215 3.86 4.79 -3.64
N PHE A 216 4.70 5.14 -2.66
CA PHE A 216 4.59 4.72 -1.26
C PHE A 216 3.65 5.58 -0.41
N ASP A 217 2.99 6.60 -0.98
CA ASP A 217 2.19 7.54 -0.19
C ASP A 217 1.11 6.84 0.62
N ARG A 218 1.09 7.09 1.93
CA ARG A 218 0.16 6.48 2.90
C ARG A 218 0.21 4.95 2.96
N GLN A 219 1.19 4.33 2.32
CA GLN A 219 1.40 2.90 2.41
C GLN A 219 2.24 2.56 3.63
N LYS A 220 1.96 1.44 4.26
CA LYS A 220 2.77 0.96 5.38
C LYS A 220 3.98 0.18 4.88
N VAL A 221 5.13 0.46 5.49
CA VAL A 221 6.35 -0.32 5.30
C VAL A 221 6.85 -0.72 6.68
N VAL A 222 6.96 -2.02 6.94
CA VAL A 222 7.57 -2.50 8.18
C VAL A 222 9.08 -2.56 7.99
N LEU A 223 9.83 -2.03 8.95
CA LEU A 223 11.28 -2.09 9.03
C LEU A 223 11.69 -2.97 10.21
N CYS A 224 12.52 -3.98 9.94
CA CYS A 224 13.13 -4.84 10.94
C CYS A 224 14.64 -4.61 10.96
N ARG A 225 15.19 -4.28 12.14
CA ARG A 225 16.60 -4.05 12.31
C ARG A 225 17.37 -5.37 12.26
N GLY A 226 18.34 -5.45 11.36
CA GLY A 226 19.30 -6.55 11.30
C GLY A 226 20.61 -6.16 11.97
N ARG A 227 21.55 -5.58 11.20
CA ARG A 227 22.85 -5.12 11.67
C ARG A 227 23.11 -3.70 11.22
N GLY A 228 23.62 -2.85 12.12
CA GLY A 228 23.99 -1.46 11.89
C GLY A 228 22.84 -0.47 12.06
N ASP A 229 23.19 0.80 12.24
CA ASP A 229 22.26 1.89 12.52
C ASP A 229 22.20 2.94 11.41
N LEU A 230 23.29 3.08 10.65
CA LEU A 230 23.41 4.14 9.66
C LEU A 230 22.43 3.94 8.51
N TRP A 231 22.46 2.75 7.88
CA TRP A 231 21.54 2.43 6.80
C TRP A 231 20.11 2.26 7.28
N TYR A 232 19.92 1.72 8.48
CA TYR A 232 18.59 1.66 9.06
C TYR A 232 17.92 3.04 9.12
N ALA A 233 18.66 4.04 9.66
CA ALA A 233 18.16 5.40 9.74
C ALA A 233 17.96 6.05 8.34
N ARG A 234 18.85 5.77 7.39
CA ARG A 234 18.75 6.26 6.01
C ARG A 234 17.56 5.67 5.27
N ILE A 235 17.34 4.36 5.38
CA ILE A 235 16.22 3.66 4.74
C ILE A 235 14.88 4.11 5.35
N LYS A 236 14.82 4.28 6.68
CA LYS A 236 13.65 4.85 7.33
C LYS A 236 13.30 6.22 6.77
N LYS A 237 14.27 7.15 6.75
CA LYS A 237 14.09 8.50 6.18
C LYS A 237 13.70 8.45 4.70
N LEU A 238 14.22 7.52 3.95
CA LEU A 238 13.91 7.35 2.53
C LEU A 238 12.45 6.96 2.33
N TYR A 239 11.94 5.98 3.08
CA TYR A 239 10.54 5.59 3.01
C TYR A 239 9.60 6.69 3.51
N GLU A 240 9.95 7.37 4.61
CA GLU A 240 9.21 8.54 5.11
C GLU A 240 9.17 9.67 4.07
N ALA A 241 10.29 9.93 3.38
CA ALA A 241 10.35 10.91 2.30
C ALA A 241 9.50 10.51 1.09
N PHE A 242 9.26 9.21 0.88
CA PHE A 242 8.28 8.70 -0.10
C PHE A 242 6.83 8.77 0.41
N GLY A 243 6.60 9.23 1.62
CA GLY A 243 5.27 9.34 2.23
C GLY A 243 4.75 8.04 2.84
N ALA A 244 5.62 7.02 2.99
CA ALA A 244 5.25 5.80 3.66
C ALA A 244 5.05 6.02 5.18
N GLU A 245 4.12 5.27 5.75
CA GLU A 245 3.99 5.11 7.19
C GLU A 245 4.95 3.98 7.62
N VAL A 246 6.10 4.35 8.22
CA VAL A 246 7.09 3.37 8.67
C VAL A 246 6.69 2.80 10.02
N VAL A 247 6.64 1.47 10.10
CA VAL A 247 6.42 0.70 11.33
C VAL A 247 7.69 -0.04 11.67
N GLU A 248 8.25 0.21 12.87
CA GLU A 248 9.45 -0.48 13.34
C GLU A 248 9.05 -1.71 14.16
N ALA A 249 9.65 -2.87 13.88
CA ALA A 249 9.38 -4.12 14.56
C ALA A 249 10.64 -5.01 14.62
N THR A 250 10.64 -6.00 15.52
CA THR A 250 11.59 -7.11 15.43
C THR A 250 11.12 -8.11 14.35
N ALA A 251 12.01 -9.00 13.91
CA ALA A 251 11.65 -10.06 12.97
C ALA A 251 10.57 -10.99 13.54
N GLU A 252 10.66 -11.29 14.85
CA GLU A 252 9.72 -12.11 15.58
C GLU A 252 8.34 -11.47 15.68
N GLU A 253 8.29 -10.18 16.06
CA GLU A 253 7.05 -9.41 16.12
C GLU A 253 6.41 -9.30 14.74
N HIS A 254 7.21 -9.00 13.71
CA HIS A 254 6.74 -8.95 12.33
C HIS A 254 6.06 -10.26 11.94
N ASP A 255 6.74 -11.41 12.08
CA ASP A 255 6.23 -12.69 11.60
C ASP A 255 4.99 -13.14 12.39
N LEU A 256 4.94 -12.83 13.68
CA LEU A 256 3.75 -13.06 14.51
C LEU A 256 2.55 -12.22 14.02
N GLN A 257 2.77 -10.94 13.66
CA GLN A 257 1.71 -10.09 13.09
C GLN A 257 1.30 -10.58 11.69
N MET A 258 2.25 -11.01 10.87
CA MET A 258 1.95 -11.55 9.52
C MET A 258 1.17 -12.85 9.58
N ALA A 259 1.36 -13.66 10.62
CA ALA A 259 0.53 -14.84 10.83
C ALA A 259 -0.96 -14.47 10.96
N VAL A 260 -1.28 -13.37 11.63
CA VAL A 260 -2.67 -12.87 11.77
C VAL A 260 -3.12 -12.13 10.50
N ILE A 261 -2.31 -11.20 9.99
CA ILE A 261 -2.69 -10.25 8.92
C ILE A 261 -2.68 -10.93 7.56
N GLN A 262 -1.73 -11.84 7.31
CA GLN A 262 -1.60 -12.49 6.02
C GLN A 262 -2.04 -13.96 6.06
N VAL A 263 -1.48 -14.80 6.92
CA VAL A 263 -1.78 -16.24 6.91
C VAL A 263 -3.28 -16.46 7.13
N LEU A 264 -3.84 -16.01 8.25
CA LEU A 264 -5.25 -16.22 8.58
C LEU A 264 -6.20 -15.62 7.54
N VAL A 265 -5.91 -14.41 7.05
CA VAL A 265 -6.78 -13.73 6.06
C VAL A 265 -6.71 -14.42 4.71
N HIS A 266 -5.53 -14.84 4.25
CA HIS A 266 -5.40 -15.54 2.98
C HIS A 266 -5.98 -16.95 3.05
N GLU A 267 -5.74 -17.69 4.13
CA GLU A 267 -6.35 -19.00 4.35
C GLU A 267 -7.88 -18.93 4.32
N LYS A 268 -8.50 -18.00 5.05
CA LYS A 268 -9.94 -17.74 4.99
C LYS A 268 -10.41 -17.54 3.55
N THR A 269 -9.70 -16.72 2.78
CA THR A 269 -10.09 -16.38 1.42
C THR A 269 -9.96 -17.58 0.48
N MET A 270 -8.89 -18.38 0.63
CA MET A 270 -8.68 -19.62 -0.13
C MET A 270 -9.74 -20.66 0.20
N VAL A 271 -10.07 -20.86 1.46
CA VAL A 271 -11.12 -21.78 1.90
C VAL A 271 -12.46 -21.38 1.29
N LEU A 272 -12.81 -20.09 1.34
CA LEU A 272 -14.09 -19.61 0.79
C LEU A 272 -14.13 -19.78 -0.74
N GLY A 273 -13.06 -19.47 -1.46
CA GLY A 273 -12.93 -19.73 -2.89
C GLY A 273 -13.06 -21.20 -3.25
N SER A 274 -12.43 -22.09 -2.47
CA SER A 274 -12.51 -23.55 -2.64
C SER A 274 -13.94 -24.07 -2.40
N VAL A 275 -14.66 -23.51 -1.44
CA VAL A 275 -16.07 -23.87 -1.23
C VAL A 275 -16.93 -23.47 -2.43
N LEU A 276 -16.76 -22.25 -2.96
CA LEU A 276 -17.47 -21.81 -4.17
C LEU A 276 -17.18 -22.70 -5.38
N GLU A 277 -15.91 -23.11 -5.56
CA GLU A 277 -15.49 -24.03 -6.62
C GLU A 277 -16.17 -25.40 -6.48
N ARG A 278 -16.15 -26.00 -5.29
CA ARG A 278 -16.78 -27.30 -5.03
C ARG A 278 -18.29 -27.29 -5.22
N LEU A 279 -18.95 -26.18 -4.88
CA LEU A 279 -20.39 -25.97 -5.13
C LEU A 279 -20.70 -25.74 -6.61
N LYS A 280 -19.69 -25.50 -7.45
CA LYS A 280 -19.87 -25.03 -8.84
C LYS A 280 -20.80 -23.81 -8.89
N ALA A 281 -20.63 -22.87 -7.95
CA ALA A 281 -21.51 -21.72 -7.80
C ALA A 281 -21.55 -20.87 -9.09
N ASP A 282 -22.76 -20.54 -9.56
CA ASP A 282 -22.92 -19.56 -10.65
C ASP A 282 -22.66 -18.15 -10.10
N LEU A 283 -21.42 -17.69 -10.25
CA LEU A 283 -20.98 -16.40 -9.73
C LEU A 283 -21.68 -15.22 -10.42
N ALA A 284 -21.96 -15.34 -11.72
CA ALA A 284 -22.68 -14.30 -12.45
C ALA A 284 -24.12 -14.15 -11.94
N ARG A 285 -24.77 -15.28 -11.69
CA ARG A 285 -26.10 -15.30 -11.11
C ARG A 285 -26.10 -14.80 -9.67
N SER A 286 -25.14 -15.20 -8.85
CA SER A 286 -25.02 -14.77 -7.45
C SER A 286 -24.84 -13.25 -7.33
N LEU A 287 -24.14 -12.61 -8.27
CA LEU A 287 -23.97 -11.16 -8.30
C LEU A 287 -25.30 -10.41 -8.50
N GLN A 288 -26.32 -11.02 -9.12
CA GLN A 288 -27.64 -10.40 -9.25
C GLN A 288 -28.40 -10.31 -7.91
N PHE A 289 -28.02 -11.11 -6.93
CA PHE A 289 -28.60 -11.11 -5.57
C PHE A 289 -27.63 -10.50 -4.54
N ALA A 290 -26.48 -9.98 -4.99
CA ALA A 290 -25.39 -9.62 -4.12
C ALA A 290 -25.67 -8.36 -3.30
N SER A 291 -25.49 -8.46 -1.99
CA SER A 291 -25.29 -7.28 -1.15
C SER A 291 -23.90 -6.65 -1.43
N PRO A 292 -23.67 -5.37 -1.07
CA PRO A 292 -22.35 -4.77 -1.19
C PRO A 292 -21.26 -5.56 -0.45
N ILE A 293 -21.57 -6.17 0.69
CA ILE A 293 -20.64 -7.01 1.46
C ILE A 293 -20.22 -8.24 0.63
N TYR A 294 -21.17 -8.95 0.05
CA TYR A 294 -20.87 -10.13 -0.78
C TYR A 294 -20.05 -9.76 -2.03
N ARG A 295 -20.36 -8.63 -2.66
CA ARG A 295 -19.57 -8.10 -3.81
C ARG A 295 -18.12 -7.86 -3.41
N THR A 296 -17.87 -7.29 -2.23
CA THR A 296 -16.51 -7.08 -1.71
C THR A 296 -15.79 -8.40 -1.49
N GLU A 297 -16.41 -9.35 -0.80
CA GLU A 297 -15.81 -10.67 -0.55
C GLU A 297 -15.48 -11.39 -1.87
N LEU A 298 -16.42 -11.42 -2.82
CA LEU A 298 -16.18 -12.05 -4.11
C LEU A 298 -15.06 -11.37 -4.92
N ALA A 299 -14.97 -10.03 -4.85
CA ALA A 299 -13.88 -9.28 -5.49
C ALA A 299 -12.52 -9.61 -4.86
N MET A 300 -12.43 -9.77 -3.52
CA MET A 300 -11.19 -10.16 -2.84
C MET A 300 -10.78 -11.59 -3.19
N ILE A 301 -11.74 -12.53 -3.26
CA ILE A 301 -11.50 -13.90 -3.74
C ILE A 301 -10.95 -13.87 -5.16
N GLY A 302 -11.66 -13.21 -6.09
CA GLY A 302 -11.24 -13.11 -7.49
C GLY A 302 -9.87 -12.47 -7.66
N ARG A 303 -9.58 -11.42 -6.89
CA ARG A 303 -8.26 -10.77 -6.87
C ARG A 303 -7.15 -11.73 -6.44
N MET A 304 -7.35 -12.51 -5.38
CA MET A 304 -6.36 -13.48 -4.92
C MET A 304 -6.08 -14.53 -5.98
N PHE A 305 -7.11 -15.18 -6.51
CA PHE A 305 -6.97 -16.25 -7.50
C PHE A 305 -6.56 -15.78 -8.91
N SER A 306 -6.46 -14.47 -9.14
CA SER A 306 -5.86 -13.90 -10.36
C SER A 306 -4.35 -13.66 -10.27
N GLN A 307 -3.73 -13.93 -9.12
CA GLN A 307 -2.31 -13.73 -8.87
C GLN A 307 -1.54 -15.06 -8.88
N HIS A 308 -0.21 -14.99 -8.63
CA HIS A 308 0.66 -16.17 -8.63
C HIS A 308 0.40 -17.06 -7.40
N ALA A 309 0.07 -18.32 -7.64
CA ALA A 309 -0.25 -19.28 -6.58
C ALA A 309 0.93 -19.52 -5.62
N GLU A 310 2.15 -19.50 -6.16
CA GLU A 310 3.39 -19.72 -5.40
C GLU A 310 3.57 -18.67 -4.31
N LEU A 311 3.23 -17.41 -4.58
CA LEU A 311 3.31 -16.34 -3.58
C LEU A 311 2.45 -16.64 -2.35
N TYR A 312 1.22 -17.08 -2.57
CA TYR A 312 0.29 -17.39 -1.47
C TYR A 312 0.67 -18.69 -0.77
N ALA A 313 1.16 -19.68 -1.52
CA ALA A 313 1.70 -20.91 -0.92
C ALA A 313 2.87 -20.58 0.02
N ASP A 314 3.83 -19.78 -0.43
CA ASP A 314 4.98 -19.36 0.38
C ASP A 314 4.52 -18.58 1.62
N ILE A 315 3.60 -17.62 1.50
CA ILE A 315 3.08 -16.86 2.65
C ILE A 315 2.44 -17.78 3.69
N LEU A 316 1.66 -18.78 3.24
CA LEU A 316 0.96 -19.68 4.14
C LEU A 316 1.88 -20.72 4.78
N THR A 317 2.96 -21.14 4.10
CA THR A 317 3.78 -22.27 4.55
C THR A 317 5.14 -21.87 5.12
N ALA A 318 5.62 -20.66 4.86
CA ALA A 318 6.94 -20.22 5.30
C ALA A 318 6.91 -19.44 6.64
N ASN A 319 5.73 -19.16 7.19
CA ASN A 319 5.61 -18.52 8.50
C ASN A 319 5.51 -19.60 9.61
N ASP A 320 6.41 -19.56 10.57
CA ASP A 320 6.49 -20.56 11.67
C ASP A 320 5.22 -20.62 12.53
N ASP A 321 4.50 -19.51 12.67
CA ASP A 321 3.26 -19.43 13.43
C ASP A 321 2.02 -19.91 12.65
N ALA A 322 2.13 -20.18 11.35
CA ALA A 322 1.02 -20.55 10.47
C ALA A 322 0.28 -21.81 10.96
N THR A 323 1.01 -22.87 11.29
CA THR A 323 0.41 -24.15 11.74
C THR A 323 -0.53 -23.97 12.93
N ARG A 324 -0.12 -23.17 13.93
CA ARG A 324 -0.93 -22.89 15.12
C ARG A 324 -2.19 -22.10 14.77
N LEU A 325 -2.10 -21.12 13.88
CA LEU A 325 -3.24 -20.30 13.48
C LEU A 325 -4.23 -21.10 12.60
N SER A 326 -3.75 -21.88 11.63
CA SER A 326 -4.58 -22.76 10.82
C SER A 326 -5.34 -23.77 11.66
N SER A 327 -4.68 -24.39 12.64
CA SER A 327 -5.36 -25.31 13.57
C SER A 327 -6.46 -24.61 14.37
N LEU A 328 -6.23 -23.39 14.84
CA LEU A 328 -7.25 -22.60 15.54
C LEU A 328 -8.41 -22.22 14.62
N PHE A 329 -8.11 -21.83 13.39
CA PHE A 329 -9.13 -21.51 12.37
C PHE A 329 -10.02 -22.74 12.07
N GLU A 330 -9.42 -23.90 11.87
CA GLU A 330 -10.15 -25.15 11.66
C GLU A 330 -11.07 -25.49 12.85
N GLN A 331 -10.56 -25.38 14.07
CA GLN A 331 -11.35 -25.63 15.29
C GLN A 331 -12.57 -24.72 15.39
N GLU A 332 -12.39 -23.42 15.17
CA GLU A 332 -13.51 -22.46 15.22
C GLU A 332 -14.49 -22.69 14.06
N ALA A 333 -14.02 -22.95 12.83
CA ALA A 333 -14.89 -23.32 11.73
C ALA A 333 -15.70 -24.60 12.04
N GLY A 334 -15.06 -25.59 12.64
CA GLY A 334 -15.71 -26.83 13.09
C GLY A 334 -16.75 -26.60 14.19
N HIS A 335 -16.54 -25.66 15.11
CA HIS A 335 -17.54 -25.28 16.13
C HIS A 335 -18.80 -24.71 15.47
N PHE A 336 -18.66 -23.78 14.53
CA PHE A 336 -19.80 -23.22 13.80
C PHE A 336 -20.50 -24.28 12.93
N ALA A 337 -19.75 -25.12 12.24
CA ALA A 337 -20.30 -26.17 11.40
C ALA A 337 -21.18 -27.16 12.21
N ARG A 338 -20.70 -27.57 13.41
CA ARG A 338 -21.49 -28.42 14.32
C ARG A 338 -22.74 -27.74 14.82
N ALA A 339 -22.64 -26.48 15.26
CA ALA A 339 -23.80 -25.72 15.73
C ALA A 339 -24.87 -25.57 14.65
N VAL A 340 -24.46 -25.33 13.40
CA VAL A 340 -25.37 -25.26 12.24
C VAL A 340 -26.02 -26.62 11.97
N ALA A 341 -25.23 -27.70 11.94
CA ALA A 341 -25.75 -29.06 11.67
C ALA A 341 -26.74 -29.53 12.75
N MET A 342 -26.58 -29.11 14.00
CA MET A 342 -27.47 -29.44 15.12
C MET A 342 -28.61 -28.43 15.30
N HIS A 343 -28.72 -27.41 14.47
CA HIS A 343 -29.68 -26.31 14.61
C HIS A 343 -29.55 -25.59 15.97
N ASP A 344 -28.38 -25.60 16.60
CA ASP A 344 -28.15 -25.03 17.92
C ASP A 344 -27.92 -23.49 17.82
N ARG A 345 -29.08 -22.80 17.75
CA ARG A 345 -29.08 -21.34 17.74
C ARG A 345 -28.45 -20.73 19.00
N ALA A 346 -28.59 -21.39 20.15
CA ALA A 346 -28.07 -20.84 21.40
C ALA A 346 -26.53 -20.84 21.42
N ALA A 347 -25.88 -21.90 20.92
CA ALA A 347 -24.44 -21.97 20.78
C ALA A 347 -23.92 -20.87 19.84
N VAL A 348 -24.56 -20.64 18.71
CA VAL A 348 -24.18 -19.57 17.76
C VAL A 348 -24.28 -18.19 18.42
N VAL A 349 -25.42 -17.89 19.10
CA VAL A 349 -25.62 -16.61 19.78
C VAL A 349 -24.58 -16.40 20.90
N LYS A 350 -24.31 -17.41 21.69
CA LYS A 350 -23.31 -17.35 22.76
C LYS A 350 -21.93 -17.02 22.21
N ARG A 351 -21.51 -17.71 21.15
CA ARG A 351 -20.19 -17.46 20.53
C ARG A 351 -20.11 -16.08 19.91
N PHE A 352 -21.17 -15.64 19.23
CA PHE A 352 -21.27 -14.28 18.70
C PHE A 352 -21.09 -13.22 19.79
N GLN A 353 -21.76 -13.36 20.92
CA GLN A 353 -21.67 -12.41 22.05
C GLN A 353 -20.25 -12.35 22.63
N GLN A 354 -19.56 -13.49 22.74
CA GLN A 354 -18.16 -13.54 23.20
C GLN A 354 -17.24 -12.76 22.25
N VAL A 355 -17.38 -12.96 20.94
CA VAL A 355 -16.60 -12.22 19.94
C VAL A 355 -16.98 -10.74 19.93
N ALA A 356 -18.27 -10.40 20.06
CA ALA A 356 -18.72 -9.02 20.14
C ALA A 356 -18.15 -8.25 21.33
N GLU A 357 -18.04 -8.89 22.51
CA GLU A 357 -17.40 -8.27 23.68
C GLU A 357 -15.91 -8.05 23.45
N TYR A 358 -15.21 -9.03 22.85
CA TYR A 358 -13.80 -8.87 22.48
C TYR A 358 -13.57 -7.72 21.49
N MET A 359 -14.49 -7.53 20.50
CA MET A 359 -14.40 -6.50 19.47
C MET A 359 -14.92 -5.12 19.90
N LYS A 360 -15.42 -4.98 21.10
CA LYS A 360 -16.20 -3.82 21.57
C LYS A 360 -15.48 -2.48 21.38
N GLU A 361 -14.21 -2.40 21.71
CA GLU A 361 -13.41 -1.18 21.55
C GLU A 361 -13.17 -0.81 20.08
N PHE A 362 -13.13 -1.80 19.19
CA PHE A 362 -12.94 -1.63 17.75
C PHE A 362 -14.24 -1.39 16.98
N ALA A 363 -15.41 -1.66 17.58
CA ALA A 363 -16.68 -1.66 16.88
C ALA A 363 -17.02 -0.32 16.22
N SER A 364 -16.73 0.80 16.88
CA SER A 364 -16.98 2.15 16.34
C SER A 364 -16.09 2.45 15.14
N TRP A 365 -14.80 2.17 15.25
CA TRP A 365 -13.85 2.35 14.14
C TRP A 365 -14.21 1.43 12.98
N ALA A 366 -14.47 0.15 13.22
CA ALA A 366 -14.80 -0.83 12.20
C ALA A 366 -16.05 -0.43 11.41
N ARG A 367 -17.11 0.04 12.10
CA ARG A 367 -18.34 0.54 11.45
C ARG A 367 -18.02 1.71 10.54
N LYS A 368 -17.30 2.72 11.02
CA LYS A 368 -16.93 3.89 10.21
C LYS A 368 -16.14 3.52 8.96
N GLN A 369 -15.19 2.59 9.06
CA GLN A 369 -14.40 2.14 7.91
C GLN A 369 -15.26 1.35 6.91
N SER A 370 -16.05 0.39 7.39
CA SER A 370 -16.89 -0.42 6.53
C SER A 370 -17.96 0.42 5.81
N ASP A 371 -18.61 1.36 6.50
CA ASP A 371 -19.61 2.24 5.90
C ASP A 371 -19.01 3.07 4.75
N ALA A 372 -17.78 3.60 4.92
CA ALA A 372 -17.09 4.35 3.88
C ALA A 372 -16.81 3.48 2.63
N ILE A 373 -16.36 2.24 2.81
CA ILE A 373 -16.10 1.29 1.71
C ILE A 373 -17.42 0.94 1.00
N LEU A 374 -18.48 0.64 1.75
CA LEU A 374 -19.78 0.25 1.20
C LEU A 374 -20.43 1.39 0.42
N VAL A 375 -20.36 2.63 0.90
CA VAL A 375 -20.86 3.81 0.18
C VAL A 375 -20.14 3.99 -1.15
N GLU A 376 -18.80 3.86 -1.16
CA GLU A 376 -18.00 4.00 -2.39
C GLU A 376 -18.33 2.89 -3.42
N LEU A 377 -18.52 1.66 -2.97
CA LEU A 377 -18.94 0.55 -3.82
C LEU A 377 -20.30 0.77 -4.48
N VAL A 378 -21.27 1.33 -3.73
CA VAL A 378 -22.60 1.65 -4.28
C VAL A 378 -22.51 2.78 -5.31
N ARG A 379 -21.62 3.78 -5.10
CA ARG A 379 -21.43 4.89 -6.05
C ARG A 379 -20.82 4.44 -7.37
N ARG A 380 -19.95 3.43 -7.34
CA ARG A 380 -19.26 2.91 -8.55
C ARG A 380 -20.05 1.86 -9.33
N GLY A 381 -21.22 1.49 -8.88
CA GLY A 381 -22.12 0.65 -9.64
C GLY A 381 -22.47 -0.66 -9.32
#